data_014b1bd3269cba000b61a87a35ce4767
#
_entry.id   014b1bd3269cba000b61a87a35ce4767
#
_cell.length_a   1.000
_cell.length_b   1.000
_cell.length_c   1.000
_cell.angle_alpha   90.00
_cell.angle_beta   90.00
_cell.angle_gamma   90.00
#
_symmetry.space_group_name_H-M   'P 1'
#
loop_
_entity.id
_entity.type
_entity.pdbx_description
1 polymer ?
#
loop_
_entity_poly.entity_id
_entity_poly.type
_entity_poly.pdbx_seq_one_letter_code
_entity_poly.pdbx_strand_id
1 'polypeptide(L)' 'MGQLTFDGLGPYDLPDATHADARRDGDGFKLSFRMWKSEREWTLVRIHVSGAEVDKLVRQIGDARAASDGSTII' A
#
# COMPACT_ATOMS: atom_id res chain seq x y z
N MET A 1 17.12 -2.17 -15.04
CA MET A 1 16.30 -1.84 -15.00
C MET A 1 15.26 -2.28 -14.35
N GLY A 2 14.82 -2.61 -13.62
CA GLY A 2 13.91 -2.98 -12.68
C GLY A 2 12.49 -2.58 -12.86
N GLN A 3 11.99 -2.94 -13.94
CA GLN A 3 10.59 -2.71 -14.15
C GLN A 3 9.83 -3.87 -13.54
N LEU A 4 8.87 -3.57 -12.68
CA LEU A 4 8.03 -4.62 -12.11
C LEU A 4 7.02 -5.08 -13.14
N THR A 5 6.94 -6.37 -13.33
CA THR A 5 5.99 -6.96 -14.26
C THR A 5 5.05 -7.87 -13.48
N PHE A 6 3.76 -7.73 -13.71
CA PHE A 6 2.77 -8.55 -13.05
C PHE A 6 2.11 -9.45 -14.08
N ASP A 7 2.51 -10.70 -14.07
CA ASP A 7 1.93 -11.69 -14.96
C ASP A 7 1.03 -12.62 -14.15
N GLY A 8 -0.09 -12.97 -14.72
CA GLY A 8 -1.01 -13.87 -14.06
C GLY A 8 -1.94 -13.14 -13.12
N LEU A 9 -2.60 -13.90 -12.28
CA LEU A 9 -3.70 -13.37 -11.48
C LEU A 9 -3.37 -13.11 -10.03
N GLY A 10 -2.16 -13.09 -9.63
CA GLY A 10 -1.86 -12.82 -8.24
C GLY A 10 -2.58 -13.75 -7.26
N PRO A 11 -2.50 -13.50 -5.96
CA PRO A 11 -1.88 -12.33 -5.35
C PRO A 11 -0.37 -12.33 -5.47
N TYR A 12 0.17 -11.12 -5.39
CA TYR A 12 1.61 -10.93 -5.47
C TYR A 12 2.12 -10.43 -4.13
N ASP A 13 3.10 -11.12 -3.57
CA ASP A 13 3.73 -10.68 -2.33
C ASP A 13 4.93 -9.83 -2.68
N LEU A 14 4.79 -8.54 -2.45
CA LEU A 14 5.82 -7.57 -2.79
C LEU A 14 6.72 -7.29 -1.58
N PRO A 15 7.93 -6.78 -1.81
CA PRO A 15 8.80 -6.41 -0.69
C PRO A 15 8.17 -5.33 0.18
N ASP A 16 8.69 -5.17 1.38
CA ASP A 16 8.21 -4.15 2.29
C ASP A 16 8.33 -2.77 1.65
N ALA A 17 7.33 -1.96 1.87
CA ALA A 17 7.31 -0.61 1.35
C ALA A 17 7.61 0.40 2.45
N THR A 18 8.27 1.47 2.07
CA THR A 18 8.57 2.59 2.98
C THR A 18 8.21 3.90 2.30
N HIS A 19 8.29 4.98 3.04
CA HIS A 19 8.03 6.32 2.51
C HIS A 19 6.64 6.41 1.88
N ALA A 20 5.67 5.83 2.54
CA ALA A 20 4.29 5.87 2.05
C ALA A 20 3.76 7.29 2.09
N ASP A 21 3.06 7.68 1.05
CA ASP A 21 2.50 9.01 0.94
C ASP A 21 1.16 8.91 0.25
N ALA A 22 0.23 9.75 0.65
CA ALA A 22 -1.08 9.79 0.04
C ALA A 22 -1.43 11.25 -0.27
N ARG A 23 -1.82 11.51 -1.51
CA ARG A 23 -2.19 12.85 -1.94
C ARG A 23 -3.51 12.81 -2.66
N ARG A 24 -4.25 13.88 -2.54
CA ARG A 24 -5.49 14.00 -3.26
C ARG A 24 -5.21 14.20 -4.74
N ASP A 25 -5.96 13.52 -5.58
CA ASP A 25 -5.79 13.60 -7.02
C ASP A 25 -7.18 13.51 -7.67
N GLY A 26 -7.74 14.65 -8.03
CA GLY A 26 -9.07 14.70 -8.59
C GLY A 26 -10.09 14.21 -7.59
N ASP A 27 -10.90 13.24 -8.00
CA ASP A 27 -11.92 12.66 -7.14
C ASP A 27 -11.39 11.53 -6.26
N GLY A 28 -10.14 11.19 -6.43
CA GLY A 28 -9.54 10.09 -5.69
C GLY A 28 -8.24 10.49 -5.05
N PHE A 29 -7.38 9.53 -4.89
CA PHE A 29 -6.09 9.74 -4.23
C PHE A 29 -5.00 9.01 -5.00
N LYS A 30 -3.81 9.55 -4.90
CA LYS A 30 -2.62 8.92 -5.43
C LYS A 30 -1.78 8.45 -4.24
N LEU A 31 -1.56 7.17 -4.17
CA LEU A 31 -0.74 6.57 -3.12
C LEU A 31 0.63 6.28 -3.71
N SER A 32 1.68 6.65 -2.99
CA SER A 32 3.04 6.42 -3.44
C SER A 32 3.82 5.77 -2.33
N PHE A 33 4.74 4.91 -2.69
CA PHE A 33 5.66 4.32 -1.73
C PHE A 33 6.86 3.75 -2.44
N ARG A 34 7.93 3.57 -1.69
CA ARG A 34 9.15 2.97 -2.20
C ARG A 34 9.16 1.50 -1.86
N MET A 35 9.40 0.67 -2.86
CA MET A 35 9.62 -0.75 -2.66
C MET A 35 11.10 -1.02 -2.83
N TRP A 36 11.72 -1.58 -1.81
CA TRP A 36 13.15 -1.83 -1.83
C TRP A 36 13.43 -3.22 -2.37
N LYS A 37 14.32 -3.28 -3.37
CA LYS A 37 14.76 -4.55 -3.92
C LYS A 37 16.01 -5.03 -3.19
N SER A 38 16.83 -4.10 -2.75
CA SER A 38 18.04 -4.37 -2.01
C SER A 38 18.35 -3.13 -1.18
N GLU A 39 19.46 -3.14 -0.48
CA GLU A 39 19.83 -2.03 0.37
C GLU A 39 20.01 -0.72 -0.39
N ARG A 40 20.30 -0.81 -1.68
CA ARG A 40 20.59 0.38 -2.48
C ARG A 40 19.62 0.61 -3.61
N GLU A 41 18.79 -0.37 -3.92
CA GLU A 41 17.89 -0.25 -5.05
C GLU A 41 16.44 -0.22 -4.60
N TRP A 42 15.70 0.75 -5.09
CA TRP A 42 14.29 0.85 -4.79
C TRP A 42 13.53 1.33 -6.01
N THR A 43 12.26 1.09 -6.00
CA THR A 43 11.35 1.50 -7.06
C THR A 43 10.23 2.31 -6.45
N LEU A 44 9.89 3.40 -7.07
CA LEU A 44 8.76 4.20 -6.64
C LEU A 44 7.49 3.65 -7.28
N VAL A 45 6.53 3.33 -6.46
CA VAL A 45 5.25 2.81 -6.92
C VAL A 45 4.17 3.84 -6.65
N ARG A 46 3.35 4.10 -7.64
CA ARG A 46 2.22 5.01 -7.51
C ARG A 46 0.96 4.30 -7.94
N ILE A 47 -0.07 4.43 -7.13
CA ILE A 47 -1.36 3.80 -7.40
C ILE A 47 -2.44 4.85 -7.29
N HIS A 48 -3.29 4.93 -8.29
CA HIS A 48 -4.44 5.81 -8.25
C HIS A 48 -5.64 5.03 -7.72
N VAL A 49 -6.27 5.57 -6.68
CA VAL A 49 -7.37 4.88 -6.01
C VAL A 49 -8.53 5.85 -5.87
N SER A 50 -9.74 5.39 -6.14
CA SER A 50 -10.91 6.23 -6.00
C SER A 50 -11.16 6.57 -4.53
N GLY A 51 -11.89 7.66 -4.28
CA GLY A 51 -12.21 8.06 -2.93
C GLY A 51 -12.98 6.99 -2.16
N ALA A 52 -13.90 6.32 -2.83
CA ALA A 52 -14.69 5.26 -2.19
C ALA A 52 -13.80 4.10 -1.76
N GLU A 53 -12.84 3.73 -2.58
CA GLU A 53 -11.92 2.64 -2.23
C GLU A 53 -10.99 3.04 -1.10
N VAL A 54 -10.55 4.29 -1.07
CA VAL A 54 -9.71 4.79 0.02
C VAL A 54 -10.48 4.76 1.34
N ASP A 55 -11.74 5.18 1.32
CA ASP A 55 -12.57 5.16 2.53
C ASP A 55 -12.70 3.74 3.07
N LYS A 56 -12.86 2.79 2.17
CA LYS A 56 -12.94 1.38 2.53
C LYS A 56 -11.63 0.89 3.15
N LEU A 57 -10.50 1.26 2.55
CA LEU A 57 -9.19 0.88 3.06
C LEU A 57 -8.93 1.47 4.45
N VAL A 58 -9.25 2.74 4.64
CA VAL A 58 -9.07 3.39 5.92
C VAL A 58 -9.86 2.67 7.01
N ARG A 59 -11.08 2.29 6.69
CA ARG A 59 -11.94 1.56 7.63
C ARG A 59 -11.34 0.18 7.95
N GLN A 60 -10.91 -0.53 6.93
CA GLN A 60 -10.35 -1.87 7.12
C GLN A 60 -9.06 -1.83 7.92
N ILE A 61 -8.22 -0.84 7.65
CA ILE A 61 -6.97 -0.67 8.39
C ILE A 61 -7.28 -0.36 9.86
N GLY A 62 -8.25 0.52 10.09
CA GLY A 62 -8.66 0.85 11.45
C GLY A 62 -9.18 -0.36 12.20
N ASP A 63 -10.01 -1.17 11.54
CA ASP A 63 -10.56 -2.38 12.15
C ASP A 63 -9.45 -3.40 12.44
N ALA A 64 -8.51 -3.54 11.52
CA ALA A 64 -7.41 -4.47 11.72
C ALA A 64 -6.52 -4.05 12.89
N ARG A 65 -6.28 -2.75 13.04
CA ARG A 65 -5.51 -2.24 14.16
C ARG A 65 -6.21 -2.48 15.48
N ALA A 66 -7.51 -2.22 15.51
CA ALA A 66 -8.29 -2.44 16.73
C ALA A 66 -8.30 -3.91 17.12
N ALA A 67 -8.45 -4.79 16.14
CA ALA A 67 -8.42 -6.22 16.40
C ALA A 67 -7.06 -6.68 16.92
N SER A 68 -5.99 -6.14 16.34
CA SER A 68 -4.64 -6.48 16.75
C SER A 68 -4.38 -6.00 18.19
N ASP A 69 -4.79 -4.77 18.48
CA ASP A 69 -4.64 -4.24 19.85
C ASP A 69 -5.44 -5.05 20.84
N GLY A 70 -6.65 -5.45 20.46
CA GLY A 70 -7.49 -6.27 21.31
C GLY A 70 -6.87 -7.62 21.61
N SER A 71 -6.20 -8.21 20.63
CA SER A 71 -5.61 -9.53 20.81
C SER A 71 -4.39 -9.50 21.73
N THR A 72 -3.76 -8.36 21.90
CA THR A 72 -2.60 -8.27 22.78
C THR A 72 -2.97 -8.09 24.25
N ILE A 73 -4.21 -7.84 24.52
CA ILE A 73 -4.64 -7.62 25.89
C ILE A 73 -4.76 -8.94 26.64
N ILE A 74 -4.83 -10.00 25.96
CA ILE A 74 -4.92 -11.30 26.58
C ILE A 74 -3.55 -11.79 27.04
#